data_c0ec544575d90f81686be6f9d9debe01
#
_entry.id   c0ec544575d90f81686be6f9d9debe01
#
_cell.length_a   1.000
_cell.length_b   1.000
_cell.length_c   1.000
_cell.angle_alpha   90.00
_cell.angle_beta   90.00
_cell.angle_gamma   90.00
#
_symmetry.space_group_name_H-M   'P 1'
#
loop_
_entity.id
_entity.type
_entity.pdbx_description
1 polymer ?
#
loop_
_entity_poly.entity_id
_entity_poly.type
_entity_poly.pdbx_seq_one_letter_code
_entity_poly.pdbx_strand_id
1 'polypeptide(L)'
;MEKRDTYKYILKDGNKILYVGITDAPQRRESEHKRDKDFKKMEVIGHAVTRESAEKWETERINQYRRNHNGEVPPLNKTQNGK
;
A
#
# COMPACT_ATOMS: atom_id res chain seq x y z
N MET A 1 11.23 -14.19 18.19
CA MET A 1 10.23 -14.66 17.24
C MET A 1 9.45 -13.48 16.67
N GLU A 2 9.29 -13.48 15.37
CA GLU A 2 8.65 -12.34 14.71
C GLU A 2 7.15 -12.46 14.73
N LYS A 3 6.49 -11.33 14.89
CA LYS A 3 5.05 -11.30 14.89
C LYS A 3 4.51 -11.11 13.48
N ARG A 4 3.38 -11.73 13.21
CA ARG A 4 2.68 -11.53 11.95
C ARG A 4 1.51 -10.59 12.20
N ASP A 5 1.83 -9.33 12.32
CA ASP A 5 0.84 -8.31 12.63
C ASP A 5 0.81 -7.18 11.60
N THR A 6 1.47 -7.35 10.49
CA THR A 6 1.53 -6.29 9.46
C THR A 6 0.73 -6.74 8.24
N TYR A 7 -0.16 -5.86 7.80
CA TYR A 7 -1.04 -6.13 6.67
C TYR A 7 -0.57 -5.36 5.43
N LYS A 8 -0.70 -6.00 4.28
CA LYS A 8 -0.39 -5.41 2.98
C LYS A 8 -1.69 -4.90 2.39
N TYR A 9 -1.67 -3.73 1.79
CA TYR A 9 -2.90 -3.20 1.20
C TYR A 9 -2.61 -2.31 -0.01
N ILE A 10 -3.65 -2.10 -0.81
CA ILE A 10 -3.59 -1.14 -1.90
C ILE A 10 -4.85 -0.28 -1.84
N LEU A 11 -4.72 0.96 -2.31
CA LEU A 11 -5.86 1.84 -2.51
C LEU A 11 -6.15 1.87 -4.00
N LYS A 12 -7.42 1.73 -4.35
CA LYS A 12 -7.82 1.59 -5.74
C LYS A 12 -8.95 2.54 -6.12
N ASP A 13 -9.01 2.84 -7.41
CA ASP A 13 -10.15 3.50 -8.01
C ASP A 13 -10.52 2.63 -9.20
N GLY A 14 -11.50 1.74 -9.02
CA GLY A 14 -11.82 0.77 -10.03
C GLY A 14 -10.65 -0.19 -10.23
N ASN A 15 -10.11 -0.23 -11.43
CA ASN A 15 -8.97 -1.07 -11.74
C ASN A 15 -7.63 -0.38 -11.55
N LYS A 16 -7.66 0.89 -11.14
CA LYS A 16 -6.45 1.67 -11.06
C LYS A 16 -5.89 1.63 -9.65
N ILE A 17 -4.61 1.28 -9.54
CA ILE A 17 -3.93 1.27 -8.26
C ILE A 17 -3.42 2.68 -8.00
N LEU A 18 -3.79 3.24 -6.84
CA LEU A 18 -3.40 4.60 -6.47
C LEU A 18 -2.30 4.61 -5.42
N TYR A 19 -2.20 3.58 -4.60
CA TYR A 19 -1.27 3.57 -3.49
C TYR A 19 -1.00 2.14 -3.05
N VAL A 20 0.24 1.86 -2.67
CA VAL A 20 0.63 0.56 -2.12
C VAL A 20 1.25 0.83 -0.75
N GLY A 21 0.80 0.09 0.28
CA GLY A 21 1.28 0.34 1.62
C GLY A 21 1.18 -0.86 2.52
N ILE A 22 1.67 -0.67 3.75
CA ILE A 22 1.57 -1.69 4.80
C ILE A 22 1.13 -1.00 6.09
N THR A 23 0.49 -1.76 6.97
CA THR A 23 0.03 -1.20 8.24
C THR A 23 -0.25 -2.31 9.24
N ASP A 24 -0.14 -2.01 10.51
CA ASP A 24 -0.55 -2.93 11.56
C ASP A 24 -2.01 -2.72 11.98
N ALA A 25 -2.66 -1.69 11.44
CA ALA A 25 -4.05 -1.40 11.80
C ALA A 25 -4.82 -0.95 10.56
N PRO A 26 -5.29 -1.92 9.75
CA PRO A 26 -5.93 -1.58 8.48
C PRO A 26 -7.12 -0.64 8.59
N GLN A 27 -7.97 -0.85 9.60
CA GLN A 27 -9.16 -0.02 9.73
C GLN A 27 -8.82 1.41 10.09
N ARG A 28 -7.86 1.59 10.99
CA ARG A 28 -7.42 2.92 11.35
C ARG A 28 -6.76 3.60 10.16
N ARG A 29 -5.93 2.86 9.43
CA ARG A 29 -5.24 3.42 8.28
C ARG A 29 -6.22 3.82 7.18
N GLU A 30 -7.26 3.03 6.98
CA GLU A 30 -8.27 3.37 6.00
C GLU A 30 -8.95 4.70 6.34
N SER A 31 -9.28 4.88 7.61
CA SER A 31 -9.89 6.13 8.05
C SER A 31 -8.97 7.32 7.84
N GLU A 32 -7.68 7.12 8.12
CA GLU A 32 -6.70 8.18 7.94
C GLU A 32 -6.56 8.53 6.46
N HIS A 33 -6.50 7.53 5.60
CA HIS A 33 -6.38 7.78 4.16
C HIS A 33 -7.60 8.46 3.60
N LYS A 34 -8.77 8.13 4.10
CA LYS A 34 -10.00 8.76 3.60
C LYS A 34 -10.03 10.26 3.87
N ARG A 35 -9.36 10.70 4.90
CA ARG A 35 -9.27 12.13 5.18
C ARG A 35 -8.26 12.84 4.28
N ASP A 36 -7.19 12.11 3.91
CA ASP A 36 -6.09 12.72 3.20
C ASP A 36 -6.07 12.44 1.71
N LYS A 37 -6.68 11.35 1.29
CA LYS A 37 -6.54 10.87 -0.09
C LYS A 37 -7.89 10.55 -0.69
N ASP A 38 -7.96 10.71 -1.99
CA ASP A 38 -9.19 10.46 -2.74
C ASP A 38 -9.06 9.08 -3.40
N PHE A 39 -9.80 8.11 -2.89
CA PHE A 39 -9.78 6.76 -3.44
C PHE A 39 -11.13 6.10 -3.23
N LYS A 40 -11.39 5.02 -3.97
CA LYS A 40 -12.68 4.34 -3.90
C LYS A 40 -12.67 3.15 -2.95
N LYS A 41 -11.58 2.43 -2.88
CA LYS A 41 -11.55 1.21 -2.11
C LYS A 41 -10.15 0.94 -1.58
N MET A 42 -10.09 0.43 -0.35
CA MET A 42 -8.85 -0.09 0.21
C MET A 42 -8.97 -1.60 0.26
N GLU A 43 -8.03 -2.28 -0.38
CA GLU A 43 -8.02 -3.73 -0.43
C GLU A 43 -6.85 -4.29 0.35
N VAL A 44 -7.14 -5.11 1.36
CA VAL A 44 -6.10 -5.78 2.14
C VAL A 44 -5.75 -7.07 1.42
N ILE A 45 -4.46 -7.29 1.20
CA ILE A 45 -3.96 -8.41 0.40
C ILE A 45 -3.52 -9.53 1.33
N GLY A 46 -4.25 -10.64 1.31
CA GLY A 46 -3.86 -11.82 2.07
C GLY A 46 -3.96 -11.65 3.57
N HIS A 47 -3.14 -12.40 4.27
CA HIS A 47 -3.14 -12.41 5.73
C HIS A 47 -2.06 -11.50 6.27
N ALA A 48 -2.13 -11.21 7.57
CA ALA A 48 -1.05 -10.50 8.24
C ALA A 48 0.24 -11.28 8.13
N VAL A 49 1.34 -10.57 7.95
CA VAL A 49 2.66 -11.17 7.81
C VAL A 49 3.62 -10.42 8.73
N THR A 50 4.88 -10.84 8.75
CA THR A 50 5.88 -10.10 9.51
C THR A 50 6.12 -8.77 8.82
N ARG A 51 6.61 -7.79 9.58
CA ARG A 51 6.90 -6.48 9.01
C ARG A 51 7.93 -6.57 7.90
N GLU A 52 8.94 -7.40 8.09
CA GLU A 52 9.97 -7.57 7.09
C GLU A 52 9.39 -8.10 5.77
N SER A 53 8.52 -9.09 5.85
CA SER A 53 7.86 -9.63 4.66
C SER A 53 6.99 -8.58 3.99
N ALA A 54 6.28 -7.80 4.78
CA ALA A 54 5.43 -6.76 4.25
C ALA A 54 6.24 -5.68 3.53
N GLU A 55 7.37 -5.28 4.10
CA GLU A 55 8.21 -4.28 3.47
C GLU A 55 8.79 -4.77 2.15
N LYS A 56 9.17 -6.04 2.11
CA LYS A 56 9.62 -6.64 0.88
C LYS A 56 8.54 -6.63 -0.18
N TRP A 57 7.34 -7.02 0.21
CA TRP A 57 6.20 -7.04 -0.71
C TRP A 57 5.92 -5.63 -1.24
N GLU A 58 5.95 -4.64 -0.36
CA GLU A 58 5.68 -3.26 -0.76
C GLU A 58 6.68 -2.81 -1.81
N THR A 59 7.96 -3.05 -1.58
CA THR A 59 8.99 -2.68 -2.52
C THR A 59 8.79 -3.38 -3.86
N GLU A 60 8.54 -4.67 -3.83
CA GLU A 60 8.36 -5.44 -5.06
C GLU A 60 7.11 -5.00 -5.81
N ARG A 61 6.04 -4.72 -5.08
CA ARG A 61 4.79 -4.31 -5.70
C ARG A 61 4.92 -2.94 -6.37
N ILE A 62 5.61 -2.01 -5.71
CA ILE A 62 5.84 -0.70 -6.29
C ILE A 62 6.75 -0.82 -7.50
N ASN A 63 7.78 -1.66 -7.44
CA ASN A 63 8.66 -1.87 -8.59
C ASN A 63 7.92 -2.48 -9.76
N GLN A 64 7.01 -3.39 -9.50
CA GLN A 64 6.18 -3.99 -10.55
C GLN A 64 5.31 -2.92 -11.21
N TYR A 65 4.72 -2.05 -10.42
CA TYR A 65 3.93 -0.96 -10.95
C TYR A 65 4.77 -0.06 -11.84
N ARG A 66 5.98 0.26 -11.37
CA ARG A 66 6.87 1.14 -12.13
C ARG A 66 7.23 0.54 -13.49
N ARG A 67 7.45 -0.78 -13.53
CA ARG A 67 7.78 -1.43 -14.80
C ARG A 67 6.64 -1.30 -15.80
N ASN A 68 5.41 -1.26 -15.32
CA ASN A 68 4.24 -1.19 -16.19
C ASN A 68 3.80 0.26 -16.48
N HIS A 69 4.43 1.24 -15.83
CA HIS A 69 4.01 2.63 -15.94
C HIS A 69 5.18 3.56 -16.19
N ASN A 70 6.15 3.10 -16.98
CA ASN A 70 7.29 3.93 -17.41
C ASN A 70 8.09 4.49 -16.25
N GLY A 71 8.25 3.71 -15.20
CA GLY A 71 9.08 4.09 -14.07
C GLY A 71 8.38 4.93 -13.01
N GLU A 72 7.09 5.17 -13.16
CA GLU A 72 6.39 6.00 -12.19
C GLU A 72 5.81 5.16 -11.07
N VAL A 73 5.85 5.70 -9.85
CA VAL A 73 5.21 5.07 -8.70
C VAL A 73 3.71 5.32 -8.74
N PRO A 74 2.91 4.57 -7.97
CA PRO A 74 1.46 4.84 -7.91
C PRO A 74 1.21 6.30 -7.53
N PRO A 75 0.16 6.92 -8.05
CA PRO A 75 -0.03 8.37 -7.92
C PRO A 75 0.04 8.91 -6.50
N LEU A 76 -0.57 8.19 -5.54
CA LEU A 76 -0.59 8.69 -4.17
C LEU A 76 0.69 8.37 -3.42
N ASN A 77 1.54 7.48 -3.95
CA ASN A 77 2.84 7.21 -3.35
C ASN A 77 3.86 8.30 -3.61
N LYS A 78 3.59 9.14 -4.60
CA LYS A 78 4.51 10.21 -4.92
C LYS A 78 4.71 11.21 -3.81
N THR A 79 3.70 11.35 -2.98
CA THR A 79 3.75 12.37 -1.99
C THR A 79 4.53 12.00 -0.78
N GLN A 80 5.05 10.85 -0.79
CA GLN A 80 5.70 10.53 0.26
C GLN A 80 6.96 10.76 0.38
N ASN A 81 7.34 11.13 -0.11
CA ASN A 81 8.49 11.39 0.03
C ASN A 81 8.72 11.97 0.98
N GLY A 82 8.40 12.07 1.01
CA GLY A 82 8.56 12.45 1.81
C GLY A 82 8.15 11.86 2.70
N LYS A 83 8.15 11.43 2.87
CA LYS A 83 8.01 10.74 3.53
C LYS A 83 7.68 10.62 3.98
#